data_d1cfaf336726c8e66667bfaf960eb1f2
#
_entry.id   d1cfaf336726c8e66667bfaf960eb1f2
#
_cell.length_a   1.000
_cell.length_b   1.000
_cell.length_c   1.000
_cell.angle_alpha   90.00
_cell.angle_beta   90.00
_cell.angle_gamma   90.00
#
_symmetry.space_group_name_H-M   'P 1'
#
loop_
_entity.id
_entity.type
_entity.pdbx_description
1 polymer ?
#
loop_
_entity_poly.entity_id
_entity_poly.type
_entity_poly.pdbx_seq_one_letter_code
_entity_poly.pdbx_strand_id
1 'polypeptide(L)'
;IAYEDIGLANPDAQIHTVTALEAAQKIGFPEARILIANIVIDLALSPKSNSAYVAMDKAIADLHKSGTIPIPRHLRDGHYAGSKELGNAQDYLYPHAYPEKWVKQQYLPDKLKGANYFTANETGKYERALGANKGKIDNCLLIMAFVKNWIFNLNFFNIMVSYLKKNCCGIRIHT
;
A
#
# COMPACT_ATOMS: atom_id res chain seq x y z
N ILE A 1 -16.01 0.13 15.06
CA ILE A 1 -14.83 0.00 15.95
C ILE A 1 -13.74 -0.84 15.27
N ALA A 2 -13.92 -2.17 15.01
CA ALA A 2 -12.83 -3.05 14.55
C ALA A 2 -12.19 -2.59 13.22
N TYR A 3 -12.97 -2.19 12.22
CA TYR A 3 -12.48 -1.73 10.91
C TYR A 3 -12.11 -0.25 10.90
N GLU A 4 -12.81 0.59 11.63
CA GLU A 4 -12.67 2.04 11.61
C GLU A 4 -11.59 2.53 12.56
N ASP A 5 -11.63 2.08 13.83
CA ASP A 5 -10.75 2.59 14.88
C ASP A 5 -9.46 1.77 15.04
N ILE A 6 -9.55 0.44 14.88
CA ILE A 6 -8.40 -0.46 14.99
C ILE A 6 -7.74 -0.61 13.62
N GLY A 7 -8.54 -0.89 12.59
CA GLY A 7 -8.11 -0.89 11.20
C GLY A 7 -6.82 -1.68 10.96
N LEU A 8 -5.84 -1.05 10.34
CA LEU A 8 -4.56 -1.67 9.98
C LEU A 8 -3.59 -1.84 11.14
N ALA A 9 -3.89 -1.28 12.32
CA ALA A 9 -3.04 -1.47 13.50
C ALA A 9 -3.08 -2.92 14.02
N ASN A 10 -4.26 -3.58 13.94
CA ASN A 10 -4.45 -5.00 14.25
C ASN A 10 -5.56 -5.60 13.34
N PRO A 11 -5.24 -6.06 12.12
CA PRO A 11 -6.24 -6.61 11.20
C PRO A 11 -6.89 -7.91 11.72
N ASP A 12 -6.21 -8.66 12.60
CA ASP A 12 -6.76 -9.90 13.17
C ASP A 12 -7.99 -9.61 14.04
N ALA A 13 -8.02 -8.47 14.71
CA ALA A 13 -9.19 -8.04 15.52
C ALA A 13 -10.48 -7.95 14.68
N GLN A 14 -10.38 -7.67 13.40
CA GLN A 14 -11.52 -7.62 12.47
C GLN A 14 -12.10 -9.02 12.25
N ILE A 15 -11.22 -10.01 12.01
CA ILE A 15 -11.58 -11.42 11.81
C ILE A 15 -12.16 -11.99 13.10
N HIS A 16 -11.49 -11.74 14.23
CA HIS A 16 -11.96 -12.19 15.55
C HIS A 16 -13.35 -11.66 15.87
N THR A 17 -13.62 -10.38 15.53
CA THR A 17 -14.93 -9.76 15.78
C THR A 17 -16.04 -10.46 15.00
N VAL A 18 -15.86 -10.68 13.70
CA VAL A 18 -16.87 -11.33 12.86
C VAL A 18 -17.10 -12.77 13.35
N THR A 19 -16.02 -13.52 13.57
CA THR A 19 -16.10 -14.92 14.03
C THR A 19 -16.79 -15.03 15.38
N ALA A 20 -16.48 -14.15 16.34
CA ALA A 20 -17.09 -14.17 17.67
C ALA A 20 -18.59 -13.82 17.62
N LEU A 21 -18.99 -12.85 16.80
CA LEU A 21 -20.39 -12.49 16.61
C LEU A 21 -21.20 -13.62 15.98
N GLU A 22 -20.68 -14.26 14.94
CA GLU A 22 -21.33 -15.40 14.30
C GLU A 22 -21.48 -16.59 15.26
N ALA A 23 -20.43 -16.89 16.03
CA ALA A 23 -20.47 -17.96 17.03
C ALA A 23 -21.46 -17.63 18.15
N ALA A 24 -21.50 -16.39 18.65
CA ALA A 24 -22.43 -15.96 19.68
C ALA A 24 -23.89 -16.09 19.23
N GLN A 25 -24.21 -15.78 17.98
CA GLN A 25 -25.55 -15.95 17.41
C GLN A 25 -25.97 -17.41 17.33
N LYS A 26 -25.02 -18.33 17.08
CA LYS A 26 -25.31 -19.78 16.98
C LYS A 26 -25.45 -20.44 18.33
N ILE A 27 -24.65 -20.04 19.31
CA ILE A 27 -24.62 -20.63 20.66
C ILE A 27 -25.75 -20.06 21.51
N GLY A 28 -26.00 -18.76 21.44
CA GLY A 28 -27.01 -18.10 22.26
C GLY A 28 -26.55 -17.80 23.70
N PHE A 29 -27.39 -17.07 24.44
CA PHE A 29 -27.17 -16.78 25.86
C PHE A 29 -27.64 -17.96 26.73
N PRO A 30 -26.95 -18.22 27.87
CA PRO A 30 -25.93 -17.36 28.51
C PRO A 30 -24.47 -17.55 28.02
N GLU A 31 -24.16 -18.60 27.24
CA GLU A 31 -22.79 -18.98 26.87
C GLU A 31 -22.13 -17.97 25.95
N ALA A 32 -22.87 -17.30 25.07
CA ALA A 32 -22.41 -16.26 24.18
C ALA A 32 -21.65 -15.11 24.89
N ARG A 33 -21.94 -14.88 26.19
CA ARG A 33 -21.26 -13.85 26.99
C ARG A 33 -19.74 -14.02 27.05
N ILE A 34 -19.24 -15.27 26.98
CA ILE A 34 -17.81 -15.58 27.04
C ILE A 34 -17.14 -15.09 25.74
N LEU A 35 -17.73 -15.39 24.59
CA LEU A 35 -17.24 -14.96 23.30
C LEU A 35 -17.22 -13.43 23.18
N ILE A 36 -18.31 -12.79 23.65
CA ILE A 36 -18.45 -11.33 23.64
C ILE A 36 -17.40 -10.70 24.57
N ALA A 37 -17.16 -11.27 25.77
CA ALA A 37 -16.14 -10.75 26.68
C ALA A 37 -14.75 -10.81 26.07
N ASN A 38 -14.37 -11.91 25.40
CA ASN A 38 -13.09 -12.05 24.73
C ASN A 38 -12.89 -10.96 23.66
N ILE A 39 -13.90 -10.74 22.81
CA ILE A 39 -13.76 -9.75 21.75
C ILE A 39 -13.77 -8.31 22.27
N VAL A 40 -14.53 -8.03 23.34
CA VAL A 40 -14.51 -6.70 23.98
C VAL A 40 -13.11 -6.38 24.52
N ILE A 41 -12.44 -7.34 25.15
CA ILE A 41 -11.08 -7.18 25.67
C ILE A 41 -10.10 -7.00 24.51
N ASP A 42 -10.17 -7.84 23.48
CA ASP A 42 -9.31 -7.73 22.29
C ASP A 42 -9.44 -6.35 21.62
N LEU A 43 -10.65 -5.89 21.36
CA LEU A 43 -10.91 -4.58 20.77
C LEU A 43 -10.48 -3.42 21.68
N ALA A 44 -10.71 -3.52 22.99
CA ALA A 44 -10.38 -2.46 23.95
C ALA A 44 -8.86 -2.26 24.06
N LEU A 45 -8.10 -3.35 24.04
CA LEU A 45 -6.64 -3.34 24.22
C LEU A 45 -5.85 -3.31 22.91
N SER A 46 -6.49 -3.44 21.75
CA SER A 46 -5.84 -3.35 20.44
C SER A 46 -5.31 -1.94 20.18
N PRO A 47 -4.16 -1.81 19.52
CA PRO A 47 -3.68 -0.52 19.03
C PRO A 47 -4.70 0.06 18.04
N LYS A 48 -4.74 1.39 17.92
CA LYS A 48 -5.72 2.12 17.11
C LYS A 48 -5.07 2.72 15.87
N SER A 49 -5.75 2.64 14.73
CA SER A 49 -5.39 3.35 13.50
C SER A 49 -6.61 3.54 12.61
N ASN A 50 -6.86 4.78 12.22
CA ASN A 50 -7.87 5.14 11.23
C ASN A 50 -7.26 5.46 9.86
N SER A 51 -6.02 5.08 9.60
CA SER A 51 -5.27 5.45 8.40
C SER A 51 -5.97 5.02 7.09
N ALA A 52 -6.59 3.84 7.07
CA ALA A 52 -7.34 3.35 5.90
C ALA A 52 -8.61 4.17 5.68
N TYR A 53 -9.33 4.53 6.73
CA TYR A 53 -10.51 5.40 6.67
C TYR A 53 -10.12 6.78 6.10
N VAL A 54 -9.10 7.41 6.67
CA VAL A 54 -8.60 8.72 6.20
C VAL A 54 -8.12 8.67 4.74
N ALA A 55 -7.48 7.56 4.33
CA ALA A 55 -7.05 7.38 2.95
C ALA A 55 -8.23 7.32 1.98
N MET A 56 -9.30 6.61 2.35
CA MET A 56 -10.54 6.54 1.56
C MET A 56 -11.22 7.90 1.45
N ASP A 57 -11.36 8.63 2.55
CA ASP A 57 -11.99 9.95 2.56
C ASP A 57 -11.24 10.95 1.66
N LYS A 58 -9.91 10.96 1.72
CA LYS A 58 -9.09 11.78 0.82
C LYS A 58 -9.32 11.43 -0.64
N ALA A 59 -9.37 10.13 -0.98
CA ALA A 59 -9.59 9.69 -2.34
C ALA A 59 -10.99 10.08 -2.85
N ILE A 60 -12.02 9.93 -2.02
CA ILE A 60 -13.39 10.34 -2.33
C ILE A 60 -13.48 11.86 -2.53
N ALA A 61 -12.85 12.65 -1.65
CA ALA A 61 -12.82 14.10 -1.77
C ALA A 61 -12.17 14.56 -3.08
N ASP A 62 -11.08 13.92 -3.51
CA ASP A 62 -10.42 14.22 -4.78
C ASP A 62 -11.27 13.83 -5.99
N LEU A 63 -12.00 12.71 -5.92
CA LEU A 63 -12.96 12.31 -6.97
C LEU A 63 -14.09 13.32 -7.09
N HIS A 64 -14.66 13.78 -5.98
CA HIS A 64 -15.71 14.81 -5.99
C HIS A 64 -15.24 16.13 -6.60
N LYS A 65 -14.00 16.56 -6.32
CA LYS A 65 -13.40 17.78 -6.90
C LYS A 65 -13.10 17.65 -8.39
N SER A 66 -12.65 16.46 -8.80
CA SER A 66 -12.11 16.25 -10.14
C SER A 66 -13.16 15.83 -11.17
N GLY A 67 -14.34 15.38 -10.73
CA GLY A 67 -15.38 14.79 -11.58
C GLY A 67 -14.95 13.47 -12.20
N THR A 68 -15.51 13.12 -13.35
CA THR A 68 -15.13 11.91 -14.08
C THR A 68 -13.69 12.01 -14.57
N ILE A 69 -12.85 11.06 -14.15
CA ILE A 69 -11.43 11.01 -14.49
C ILE A 69 -11.16 9.72 -15.28
N PRO A 70 -10.62 9.81 -16.51
CA PRO A 70 -10.33 8.62 -17.29
C PRO A 70 -9.16 7.85 -16.69
N ILE A 71 -9.28 6.52 -16.62
CA ILE A 71 -8.18 5.62 -16.27
C ILE A 71 -7.06 5.76 -17.32
N PRO A 72 -5.77 5.76 -16.92
CA PRO A 72 -4.65 5.78 -17.86
C PRO A 72 -4.77 4.66 -18.91
N ARG A 73 -4.46 4.98 -20.18
CA ARG A 73 -4.71 4.05 -21.31
C ARG A 73 -3.98 2.72 -21.16
N HIS A 74 -2.74 2.72 -20.68
CA HIS A 74 -1.95 1.51 -20.46
C HIS A 74 -2.55 0.57 -19.39
N LEU A 75 -3.39 1.08 -18.46
CA LEU A 75 -4.07 0.28 -17.44
C LEU A 75 -5.45 -0.22 -17.86
N ARG A 76 -5.94 0.19 -19.04
CA ARG A 76 -7.24 -0.27 -19.53
C ARG A 76 -7.12 -1.68 -20.08
N ASP A 77 -8.21 -2.46 -20.00
CA ASP A 77 -8.23 -3.81 -20.53
C ASP A 77 -7.90 -3.84 -22.02
N GLY A 78 -6.97 -4.73 -22.38
CA GLY A 78 -6.50 -4.96 -23.74
C GLY A 78 -6.97 -6.29 -24.35
N HIS A 79 -7.80 -7.06 -23.65
CA HIS A 79 -8.12 -8.44 -24.05
C HIS A 79 -9.36 -8.58 -24.97
N TYR A 80 -10.05 -7.49 -25.29
CA TYR A 80 -11.21 -7.53 -26.18
C TYR A 80 -10.89 -7.06 -27.61
N ALA A 81 -11.71 -7.49 -28.58
CA ALA A 81 -11.54 -7.08 -29.98
C ALA A 81 -11.66 -5.56 -30.13
N GLY A 82 -10.74 -4.91 -30.86
CA GLY A 82 -10.67 -3.46 -31.03
C GLY A 82 -9.94 -2.70 -29.92
N SER A 83 -9.53 -3.35 -28.84
CA SER A 83 -8.80 -2.70 -27.74
C SER A 83 -7.49 -2.03 -28.19
N LYS A 84 -6.78 -2.65 -29.14
CA LYS A 84 -5.52 -2.13 -29.72
C LYS A 84 -5.75 -0.86 -30.54
N GLU A 85 -6.86 -0.80 -31.30
CA GLU A 85 -7.24 0.39 -32.08
C GLU A 85 -7.55 1.59 -31.20
N LEU A 86 -8.06 1.33 -29.99
CA LEU A 86 -8.31 2.34 -28.95
C LEU A 86 -7.05 2.72 -28.16
N GLY A 87 -5.90 2.06 -28.42
CA GLY A 87 -4.64 2.30 -27.70
C GLY A 87 -4.66 1.82 -26.26
N ASN A 88 -5.51 0.85 -25.91
CA ASN A 88 -5.57 0.28 -24.55
C ASN A 88 -4.43 -0.72 -24.33
N ALA A 89 -3.98 -0.83 -23.10
CA ALA A 89 -2.87 -1.70 -22.64
C ALA A 89 -1.52 -1.46 -23.37
N GLN A 90 -1.39 -0.40 -24.18
CA GLN A 90 -0.11 -0.05 -24.78
C GLN A 90 0.86 0.40 -23.71
N ASP A 91 2.11 -0.11 -23.80
CA ASP A 91 3.20 0.21 -22.86
C ASP A 91 2.93 -0.19 -21.40
N TYR A 92 1.98 -1.11 -21.17
CA TYR A 92 1.77 -1.66 -19.83
C TYR A 92 2.97 -2.50 -19.38
N LEU A 93 3.55 -2.12 -18.26
CA LEU A 93 4.65 -2.85 -17.64
C LEU A 93 4.09 -3.86 -16.64
N TYR A 94 4.29 -5.16 -16.93
CA TYR A 94 3.77 -6.23 -16.08
C TYR A 94 4.62 -6.38 -14.80
N PRO A 95 4.12 -6.07 -13.59
CA PRO A 95 4.93 -6.01 -12.38
C PRO A 95 5.65 -7.32 -12.05
N HIS A 96 5.02 -8.48 -12.33
CA HIS A 96 5.64 -9.79 -12.03
C HIS A 96 6.88 -10.12 -12.86
N ALA A 97 7.11 -9.41 -13.97
CA ALA A 97 8.33 -9.54 -14.78
C ALA A 97 9.52 -8.76 -14.21
N TYR A 98 9.32 -7.97 -13.16
CA TYR A 98 10.34 -7.10 -12.57
C TYR A 98 10.79 -7.62 -11.20
N PRO A 99 11.99 -7.23 -10.73
CA PRO A 99 12.45 -7.51 -9.35
C PRO A 99 11.43 -6.97 -8.34
N GLU A 100 11.33 -7.66 -7.18
CA GLU A 100 10.38 -7.30 -6.11
C GLU A 100 8.89 -7.32 -6.53
N LYS A 101 8.57 -7.80 -7.74
CA LYS A 101 7.21 -7.83 -8.28
C LYS A 101 6.55 -6.45 -8.31
N TRP A 102 7.36 -5.43 -8.50
CA TRP A 102 6.95 -4.04 -8.58
C TRP A 102 7.67 -3.34 -9.74
N VAL A 103 6.98 -2.39 -10.37
CA VAL A 103 7.52 -1.57 -11.46
C VAL A 103 7.01 -0.14 -11.36
N LYS A 104 7.89 0.80 -11.65
CA LYS A 104 7.51 2.21 -11.70
C LYS A 104 6.73 2.50 -12.97
N GLN A 105 5.42 2.66 -12.83
CA GLN A 105 4.55 3.22 -13.87
C GLN A 105 3.48 4.10 -13.23
N GLN A 106 2.79 4.88 -14.03
CA GLN A 106 1.73 5.74 -13.52
C GLN A 106 0.45 4.92 -13.33
N TYR A 107 -0.02 4.79 -12.10
CA TYR A 107 -1.26 4.09 -11.75
C TYR A 107 -2.45 5.04 -11.60
N LEU A 108 -2.20 6.27 -11.17
CA LEU A 108 -3.25 7.28 -11.00
C LEU A 108 -3.49 8.06 -12.31
N PRO A 109 -4.72 8.50 -12.55
CA PRO A 109 -5.04 9.44 -13.63
C PRO A 109 -4.17 10.71 -13.58
N ASP A 110 -4.00 11.38 -14.71
CA ASP A 110 -3.12 12.55 -14.82
C ASP A 110 -3.48 13.67 -13.83
N LYS A 111 -4.75 13.91 -13.60
CA LYS A 111 -5.23 14.92 -12.63
C LYS A 111 -4.86 14.59 -11.18
N LEU A 112 -4.59 13.33 -10.86
CA LEU A 112 -4.27 12.84 -9.53
C LEU A 112 -2.82 12.38 -9.42
N LYS A 113 -2.00 12.67 -10.43
CA LYS A 113 -0.59 12.28 -10.47
C LYS A 113 0.16 12.86 -9.26
N GLY A 114 0.81 11.96 -8.51
CA GLY A 114 1.53 12.33 -7.30
C GLY A 114 0.67 12.42 -6.03
N ALA A 115 -0.64 12.17 -6.10
CA ALA A 115 -1.47 12.08 -4.90
C ALA A 115 -1.00 10.95 -3.98
N ASN A 116 -0.96 11.22 -2.68
CA ASN A 116 -0.63 10.25 -1.64
C ASN A 116 -1.79 10.15 -0.64
N TYR A 117 -2.53 9.06 -0.73
CA TYR A 117 -3.70 8.84 0.11
C TYR A 117 -3.37 8.15 1.41
N PHE A 118 -2.48 7.16 1.39
CA PHE A 118 -2.16 6.35 2.56
C PHE A 118 -0.86 6.81 3.23
N THR A 119 -0.97 7.10 4.52
CA THR A 119 0.16 7.32 5.43
C THR A 119 0.03 6.34 6.59
N ALA A 120 1.00 5.45 6.74
CA ALA A 120 0.99 4.46 7.81
C ALA A 120 1.10 5.10 9.18
N ASN A 121 0.33 4.58 10.15
CA ASN A 121 0.50 4.86 11.57
C ASN A 121 1.55 3.92 12.16
N GLU A 122 2.23 4.34 13.21
CA GLU A 122 3.28 3.53 13.83
C GLU A 122 2.81 2.69 15.03
N THR A 123 1.51 2.74 15.33
CA THR A 123 0.92 2.10 16.52
C THR A 123 0.86 0.58 16.45
N GLY A 124 0.60 0.00 15.26
CA GLY A 124 0.47 -1.44 15.04
C GLY A 124 1.66 -2.06 14.30
N LYS A 125 2.00 -3.32 14.62
CA LYS A 125 3.09 -4.06 13.93
C LYS A 125 2.82 -4.22 12.44
N TYR A 126 1.60 -4.60 12.08
CA TYR A 126 1.20 -4.83 10.69
C TYR A 126 1.28 -3.55 9.88
N GLU A 127 0.74 -2.46 10.40
CA GLU A 127 0.75 -1.18 9.70
C GLU A 127 2.15 -0.60 9.55
N ARG A 128 3.04 -0.74 10.56
CA ARG A 128 4.45 -0.40 10.42
C ARG A 128 5.13 -1.16 9.28
N ALA A 129 4.82 -2.46 9.13
CA ALA A 129 5.35 -3.25 8.02
C ALA A 129 4.85 -2.74 6.67
N LEU A 130 3.57 -2.34 6.56
CA LEU A 130 3.03 -1.71 5.35
C LEU A 130 3.72 -0.36 5.05
N GLY A 131 3.94 0.47 6.07
CA GLY A 131 4.68 1.73 5.95
C GLY A 131 6.12 1.52 5.47
N ALA A 132 6.81 0.54 6.03
CA ALA A 132 8.15 0.17 5.60
C ALA A 132 8.19 -0.32 4.14
N ASN A 133 7.22 -1.13 3.71
CA ASN A 133 7.10 -1.57 2.33
C ASN A 133 6.82 -0.40 1.38
N LYS A 134 5.92 0.50 1.76
CA LYS A 134 5.66 1.74 1.00
C LYS A 134 6.94 2.56 0.86
N GLY A 135 7.70 2.76 1.95
CA GLY A 135 8.96 3.48 1.92
C GLY A 135 10.01 2.85 1.00
N LYS A 136 10.07 1.51 0.90
CA LYS A 136 10.93 0.82 -0.08
C LYS A 136 10.51 1.13 -1.52
N ILE A 137 9.21 1.11 -1.80
CA ILE A 137 8.65 1.43 -3.11
C ILE A 137 8.97 2.89 -3.46
N ASP A 138 8.71 3.84 -2.57
CA ASP A 138 8.98 5.26 -2.77
C ASP A 138 10.51 5.53 -2.91
N ASN A 139 11.37 4.86 -2.12
CA ASN A 139 12.83 4.98 -2.21
C ASN A 139 13.40 4.35 -3.49
N CYS A 140 12.81 3.28 -3.99
CA CYS A 140 13.18 2.71 -5.29
C CYS A 140 12.96 3.73 -6.43
N LEU A 141 11.96 4.60 -6.29
CA LEU A 141 11.71 5.73 -7.18
C LEU A 141 12.83 6.77 -7.13
N LEU A 142 13.36 7.07 -5.95
CA LEU A 142 14.48 8.00 -5.75
C LEU A 142 15.77 7.45 -6.37
N ILE A 143 16.11 6.18 -6.14
CA ILE A 143 17.31 5.54 -6.69
C ILE A 143 17.28 5.54 -8.21
N MET A 144 16.14 5.24 -8.85
CA MET A 144 16.02 5.27 -10.31
C MET A 144 16.13 6.67 -10.89
N ALA A 145 15.63 7.71 -10.22
CA ALA A 145 15.80 9.10 -10.62
C ALA A 145 17.26 9.55 -10.48
N PHE A 146 17.97 9.12 -9.43
CA PHE A 146 19.39 9.38 -9.25
C PHE A 146 20.25 8.65 -10.30
N VAL A 147 19.98 7.38 -10.60
CA VAL A 147 20.71 6.61 -11.61
C VAL A 147 20.57 7.23 -13.01
N LYS A 148 19.39 7.75 -13.36
CA LYS A 148 19.17 8.43 -14.65
C LYS A 148 19.95 9.74 -14.80
N ASN A 149 20.09 10.51 -13.70
CA ASN A 149 20.92 11.72 -13.69
C ASN A 149 22.42 11.42 -13.54
N TRP A 150 22.77 10.22 -13.12
CA TRP A 150 24.13 9.84 -12.75
C TRP A 150 24.97 9.28 -13.91
N ILE A 151 24.36 8.67 -14.93
CA ILE A 151 25.06 8.28 -16.18
C ILE A 151 25.72 9.49 -16.85
N PHE A 152 25.30 10.71 -16.52
CA PHE A 152 25.90 11.95 -17.04
C PHE A 152 27.02 12.55 -16.17
N ASN A 153 27.35 12.02 -14.98
CA ASN A 153 28.36 12.63 -14.10
C ASN A 153 29.18 11.60 -13.30
N LEU A 154 30.25 11.08 -13.93
CA LEU A 154 31.17 10.05 -13.37
C LEU A 154 31.86 10.43 -12.04
N ASN A 155 31.84 11.69 -11.61
CA ASN A 155 32.48 12.13 -10.37
C ASN A 155 31.63 11.88 -9.09
N PHE A 156 30.37 11.54 -9.21
CA PHE A 156 29.46 11.31 -8.08
C PHE A 156 29.51 9.84 -7.57
N PHE A 157 30.07 8.93 -8.36
CA PHE A 157 30.12 7.47 -8.06
C PHE A 157 30.86 7.15 -6.77
N ASN A 158 32.00 7.76 -6.56
CA ASN A 158 32.85 7.45 -5.39
C ASN A 158 32.24 7.92 -4.05
N ILE A 159 31.44 8.98 -4.06
CA ILE A 159 30.76 9.51 -2.87
C ILE A 159 29.56 8.63 -2.49
N MET A 160 28.81 8.14 -3.48
CA MET A 160 27.60 7.32 -3.26
C MET A 160 27.95 5.91 -2.83
N VAL A 161 28.99 5.28 -3.39
CA VAL A 161 29.48 3.96 -2.95
C VAL A 161 29.98 4.00 -1.50
N SER A 162 30.60 5.10 -1.09
CA SER A 162 31.01 5.31 0.31
C SER A 162 29.82 5.47 1.26
N TYR A 163 28.75 6.17 0.80
CA TYR A 163 27.52 6.36 1.58
C TYR A 163 26.70 5.08 1.71
N LEU A 164 26.59 4.30 0.63
CA LEU A 164 25.88 3.00 0.63
C LEU A 164 26.62 1.94 1.45
N LYS A 165 27.94 1.91 1.43
CA LYS A 165 28.73 1.05 2.31
C LYS A 165 28.59 1.36 3.80
N LYS A 166 28.29 2.62 4.15
CA LYS A 166 28.11 3.04 5.54
C LYS A 166 26.70 2.77 6.10
N ASN A 167 25.65 2.76 5.23
CA ASN A 167 24.26 2.75 5.66
C ASN A 167 23.43 1.53 5.25
N CYS A 168 24.00 0.60 4.46
CA CYS A 168 23.32 -0.63 4.05
C CYS A 168 24.17 -1.86 4.43
N CYS A 169 24.20 -2.20 5.71
CA CYS A 169 24.64 -3.52 6.13
C CYS A 169 23.64 -4.58 5.62
N GLY A 170 24.00 -5.33 4.57
CA GLY A 170 23.27 -6.54 4.20
C GLY A 170 23.16 -6.90 2.72
N ILE A 171 23.63 -6.10 1.78
CA ILE A 171 23.60 -6.50 0.36
C ILE A 171 25.02 -6.86 -0.10
N ARG A 172 25.29 -8.17 -0.24
CA ARG A 172 26.47 -8.67 -0.97
C ARG A 172 26.24 -8.45 -2.47
N ILE A 173 27.03 -7.56 -3.05
CA ILE A 173 27.16 -7.44 -4.50
C ILE A 173 28.26 -8.45 -4.89
N HIS A 174 27.89 -9.53 -5.59
CA HIS A 174 28.86 -10.37 -6.29
C HIS A 174 29.28 -9.63 -7.56
N THR A 175 30.57 -9.32 -7.65
CA THR A 175 31.27 -8.90 -8.86
C THR A 175 31.36 -10.07 -9.84
#